data_dceccb2b378ca6665ca997f731b89af8
#
_entry.id   dceccb2b378ca6665ca997f731b89af8
#
_cell.length_a   1.000
_cell.length_b   1.000
_cell.length_c   1.000
_cell.angle_alpha   90.00
_cell.angle_beta   90.00
_cell.angle_gamma   90.00
#
_symmetry.space_group_name_H-M   'P 1'
#
loop_
_entity.id
_entity.type
_entity.pdbx_description
1 polymer ?
#
loop_
_entity_poly.entity_id
_entity_poly.type
_entity_poly.pdbx_seq_one_letter_code
_entity_poly.pdbx_strand_id
1 'polypeptide(L)'
;MSEPIPTQQSPEFRAGFVAVIGKPNVGKSTLINHFVGRKISIVSPHPQTTRRRILGITNLPNAQIVFVDTPGIHKPKYKLGEQMVEAALGALPDADLILFVCDVSRPPSDEDKHIAELLSKEARVPIILVLNKMDRLPPDKVKPHTEAYWQLVPQHADWMMTNAVKGHNCDKLLDLILKHLPVNPPFFPPEQVTDQPVRLFAAEMIREKVLLHTYQEVPYGIGVAIERWEERPNGVLAITATIYVERESHKGIVIGEGGKRLKKIGQQAREELELWLNRRIYLELWVKVRERWRDQPAFFQQLES
;
A
#
# COMPACT_ATOMS: atom_id res chain seq x y z
N MET A 1 -27.10 -16.78 51.45
CA MET A 1 -25.78 -16.54 50.82
C MET A 1 -26.02 -16.52 49.33
N SER A 2 -26.05 -15.34 48.74
CA SER A 2 -26.23 -15.12 47.29
C SER A 2 -24.86 -15.32 46.62
N GLU A 3 -24.80 -16.23 45.69
CA GLU A 3 -23.61 -16.44 44.82
C GLU A 3 -23.29 -15.12 44.09
N PRO A 4 -22.01 -14.75 43.96
CA PRO A 4 -21.62 -13.58 43.19
C PRO A 4 -21.89 -13.84 41.70
N ILE A 5 -22.64 -12.94 41.07
CA ILE A 5 -22.87 -12.89 39.62
C ILE A 5 -21.50 -12.78 38.94
N PRO A 6 -21.15 -13.67 38.00
CA PRO A 6 -19.91 -13.54 37.27
C PRO A 6 -19.92 -12.23 36.49
N THR A 7 -19.07 -11.32 36.88
CA THR A 7 -18.77 -10.08 36.12
C THR A 7 -18.26 -10.53 34.74
N GLN A 8 -19.09 -10.37 33.70
CA GLN A 8 -18.62 -10.40 32.33
C GLN A 8 -17.56 -9.30 32.21
N GLN A 9 -16.30 -9.70 32.21
CA GLN A 9 -15.21 -8.81 31.84
C GLN A 9 -15.52 -8.33 30.44
N SER A 10 -15.68 -7.02 30.27
CA SER A 10 -15.71 -6.42 28.91
C SER A 10 -14.45 -6.88 28.16
N PRO A 11 -14.58 -7.31 26.90
CA PRO A 11 -13.42 -7.77 26.14
C PRO A 11 -12.34 -6.69 26.15
N GLU A 12 -11.11 -7.08 26.54
CA GLU A 12 -9.95 -6.19 26.57
C GLU A 12 -9.72 -5.60 25.18
N PHE A 13 -9.57 -4.28 25.09
CA PHE A 13 -9.31 -3.61 23.84
C PHE A 13 -7.91 -3.97 23.32
N ARG A 14 -7.83 -4.35 22.04
CA ARG A 14 -6.56 -4.72 21.41
C ARG A 14 -6.16 -3.68 20.36
N ALA A 15 -4.94 -3.20 20.41
CA ALA A 15 -4.41 -2.32 19.40
C ALA A 15 -2.93 -2.61 19.14
N GLY A 16 -2.52 -2.50 17.86
CA GLY A 16 -1.13 -2.73 17.49
C GLY A 16 -0.82 -2.31 16.05
N PHE A 17 0.48 -2.19 15.79
CA PHE A 17 1.03 -1.90 14.48
C PHE A 17 1.32 -3.21 13.75
N VAL A 18 0.81 -3.31 12.53
CA VAL A 18 0.95 -4.49 11.66
C VAL A 18 1.76 -4.13 10.42
N ALA A 19 3.02 -4.51 10.38
CA ALA A 19 3.88 -4.28 9.22
C ALA A 19 3.52 -5.24 8.09
N VAL A 20 3.19 -4.70 6.91
CA VAL A 20 2.82 -5.50 5.73
C VAL A 20 4.00 -5.54 4.77
N ILE A 21 4.71 -6.65 4.77
CA ILE A 21 5.98 -6.88 4.05
C ILE A 21 5.76 -7.83 2.89
N GLY A 22 6.55 -7.70 1.84
CA GLY A 22 6.53 -8.59 0.67
C GLY A 22 7.08 -7.91 -0.57
N LYS A 23 7.39 -8.69 -1.59
CA LYS A 23 7.88 -8.15 -2.87
C LYS A 23 6.84 -7.26 -3.57
N PRO A 24 7.21 -6.51 -4.61
CA PRO A 24 6.25 -5.73 -5.38
C PRO A 24 5.12 -6.60 -5.97
N ASN A 25 3.92 -6.01 -6.07
CA ASN A 25 2.73 -6.59 -6.73
C ASN A 25 2.18 -7.90 -6.14
N VAL A 26 2.52 -8.26 -4.93
CA VAL A 26 1.88 -9.41 -4.22
C VAL A 26 0.49 -9.07 -3.68
N GLY A 27 0.12 -7.79 -3.63
CA GLY A 27 -1.21 -7.32 -3.20
C GLY A 27 -1.27 -6.70 -1.81
N LYS A 28 -0.14 -6.19 -1.27
CA LYS A 28 -0.08 -5.51 0.05
C LYS A 28 -1.10 -4.37 0.16
N SER A 29 -0.97 -3.36 -0.68
CA SER A 29 -1.87 -2.19 -0.69
C SER A 29 -3.32 -2.55 -0.97
N THR A 30 -3.57 -3.58 -1.79
CA THR A 30 -4.93 -4.10 -2.04
C THR A 30 -5.54 -4.68 -0.77
N LEU A 31 -4.77 -5.46 -0.03
CA LEU A 31 -5.19 -6.07 1.22
C LEU A 31 -5.48 -5.01 2.28
N ILE A 32 -4.61 -4.00 2.41
CA ILE A 32 -4.78 -2.90 3.37
C ILE A 32 -6.02 -2.06 3.01
N ASN A 33 -6.20 -1.68 1.75
CA ASN A 33 -7.39 -0.96 1.29
C ASN A 33 -8.68 -1.75 1.62
N HIS A 34 -8.63 -3.09 1.50
CA HIS A 34 -9.75 -3.95 1.85
C HIS A 34 -10.07 -3.89 3.36
N PHE A 35 -9.07 -3.99 4.24
CA PHE A 35 -9.25 -3.94 5.68
C PHE A 35 -9.69 -2.56 6.21
N VAL A 36 -9.16 -1.49 5.62
CA VAL A 36 -9.55 -0.11 5.95
C VAL A 36 -10.97 0.21 5.44
N GLY A 37 -11.47 -0.57 4.46
CA GLY A 37 -12.77 -0.32 3.81
C GLY A 37 -12.78 0.92 2.92
N ARG A 38 -11.61 1.52 2.69
CA ARG A 38 -11.43 2.72 1.87
C ARG A 38 -10.08 2.68 1.18
N LYS A 39 -9.99 3.28 -0.01
CA LYS A 39 -8.71 3.44 -0.69
C LYS A 39 -7.84 4.47 0.03
N ILE A 40 -6.71 4.04 0.54
CA ILE A 40 -5.67 4.87 1.17
C ILE A 40 -4.33 4.73 0.46
N SER A 41 -4.11 3.63 -0.23
CA SER A 41 -2.92 3.36 -1.05
C SER A 41 -3.33 3.10 -2.49
N ILE A 42 -2.53 3.60 -3.43
CA ILE A 42 -2.77 3.35 -4.86
C ILE A 42 -2.38 1.93 -5.25
N VAL A 43 -3.07 1.40 -6.26
CA VAL A 43 -2.85 0.05 -6.76
C VAL A 43 -2.62 0.06 -8.26
N SER A 44 -1.55 -0.55 -8.74
CA SER A 44 -1.28 -0.70 -10.16
C SER A 44 -0.63 -2.05 -10.49
N PRO A 45 -0.69 -2.51 -11.76
CA PRO A 45 0.01 -3.72 -12.18
C PRO A 45 1.54 -3.54 -12.23
N HIS A 46 2.03 -2.32 -12.11
CA HIS A 46 3.47 -2.02 -12.20
C HIS A 46 4.16 -2.20 -10.84
N PRO A 47 5.39 -2.75 -10.80
CA PRO A 47 6.20 -2.77 -9.59
C PRO A 47 6.48 -1.36 -9.06
N GLN A 48 6.82 -1.25 -7.77
CA GLN A 48 7.16 0.02 -7.11
C GLN A 48 6.03 1.05 -7.12
N THR A 49 4.78 0.58 -7.01
CA THR A 49 3.60 1.44 -6.90
C THR A 49 3.62 2.21 -5.58
N THR A 50 3.76 1.53 -4.44
CA THR A 50 3.98 2.15 -3.13
C THR A 50 5.44 2.55 -3.00
N ARG A 51 5.72 3.81 -2.69
CA ARG A 51 7.10 4.35 -2.61
C ARG A 51 7.53 4.74 -1.21
N ARG A 52 6.59 4.86 -0.29
CA ARG A 52 6.79 5.26 1.10
C ARG A 52 5.92 4.45 2.03
N ARG A 53 6.19 4.56 3.32
CA ARG A 53 5.33 4.02 4.36
C ARG A 53 4.04 4.83 4.45
N ILE A 54 2.89 4.14 4.53
CA ILE A 54 1.56 4.73 4.68
C ILE A 54 0.86 3.97 5.80
N LEU A 55 0.21 4.66 6.73
CA LEU A 55 -0.61 4.03 7.74
C LEU A 55 -2.04 3.87 7.23
N GLY A 56 -2.59 2.65 7.42
CA GLY A 56 -3.99 2.33 7.23
C GLY A 56 -4.62 1.91 8.54
N ILE A 57 -5.59 2.67 9.03
CA ILE A 57 -6.18 2.48 10.36
C ILE A 57 -7.55 1.83 10.19
N THR A 58 -7.73 0.68 10.83
CA THR A 58 -9.00 -0.05 10.89
C THR A 58 -9.50 -0.03 12.32
N ASN A 59 -10.66 0.57 12.53
CA ASN A 59 -11.33 0.64 13.83
C ASN A 59 -12.43 -0.41 13.89
N LEU A 60 -12.38 -1.25 14.93
CA LEU A 60 -13.35 -2.28 15.26
C LEU A 60 -13.93 -1.99 16.66
N PRO A 61 -15.07 -2.58 17.03
CA PRO A 61 -15.68 -2.30 18.34
C PRO A 61 -14.75 -2.48 19.54
N ASN A 62 -13.86 -3.49 19.50
CA ASN A 62 -12.94 -3.85 20.57
C ASN A 62 -11.48 -3.89 20.13
N ALA A 63 -11.14 -3.28 18.97
CA ALA A 63 -9.77 -3.27 18.50
C ALA A 63 -9.49 -2.10 17.54
N GLN A 64 -8.21 -1.73 17.46
CA GLN A 64 -7.68 -0.85 16.43
C GLN A 64 -6.44 -1.48 15.81
N ILE A 65 -6.45 -1.65 14.49
CA ILE A 65 -5.32 -2.19 13.75
C ILE A 65 -4.69 -1.08 12.93
N VAL A 66 -3.40 -0.84 13.13
CA VAL A 66 -2.64 0.14 12.36
C VAL A 66 -1.77 -0.62 11.36
N PHE A 67 -2.28 -0.81 10.15
CA PHE A 67 -1.51 -1.40 9.06
C PHE A 67 -0.45 -0.41 8.56
N VAL A 68 0.78 -0.90 8.42
CA VAL A 68 1.88 -0.14 7.82
C VAL A 68 2.09 -0.68 6.40
N ASP A 69 1.51 0.03 5.38
CA ASP A 69 1.79 -0.29 3.97
C ASP A 69 3.23 0.10 3.66
N THR A 70 4.00 -0.86 3.19
CA THR A 70 5.41 -0.65 2.88
C THR A 70 5.67 -0.81 1.38
N PRO A 71 6.67 -0.09 0.84
CA PRO A 71 7.18 -0.39 -0.49
C PRO A 71 7.56 -1.88 -0.61
N GLY A 72 7.41 -2.44 -1.80
CA GLY A 72 7.85 -3.80 -2.05
C GLY A 72 9.37 -3.92 -1.95
N ILE A 73 9.87 -4.88 -1.17
CA ILE A 73 11.31 -5.16 -1.07
C ILE A 73 11.78 -5.80 -2.37
N HIS A 74 12.79 -5.19 -2.98
CA HIS A 74 13.39 -5.61 -4.24
C HIS A 74 14.85 -5.18 -4.29
N LYS A 75 15.64 -5.71 -5.23
CA LYS A 75 17.01 -5.23 -5.43
C LYS A 75 17.00 -3.83 -6.05
N PRO A 76 17.49 -2.78 -5.35
CA PRO A 76 17.42 -1.41 -5.82
C PRO A 76 18.33 -1.18 -7.04
N LYS A 77 17.88 -0.33 -7.97
CA LYS A 77 18.64 0.10 -9.15
C LYS A 77 18.94 1.60 -9.14
N TYR A 78 18.26 2.37 -8.30
CA TYR A 78 18.33 3.82 -8.19
C TYR A 78 18.25 4.23 -6.74
N LYS A 79 18.65 5.44 -6.39
CA LYS A 79 18.56 5.99 -5.03
C LYS A 79 17.15 5.92 -4.43
N LEU A 80 16.14 6.22 -5.25
CA LEU A 80 14.75 6.05 -4.86
C LEU A 80 14.45 4.60 -4.41
N GLY A 81 14.99 3.60 -5.12
CA GLY A 81 14.82 2.19 -4.76
C GLY A 81 15.48 1.84 -3.42
N GLU A 82 16.64 2.42 -3.11
CA GLU A 82 17.32 2.25 -1.81
C GLU A 82 16.45 2.81 -0.69
N GLN A 83 15.92 4.03 -0.83
CA GLN A 83 15.01 4.65 0.14
C GLN A 83 13.72 3.83 0.35
N MET A 84 13.17 3.24 -0.72
CA MET A 84 12.00 2.36 -0.62
C MET A 84 12.28 1.11 0.22
N VAL A 85 13.43 0.46 0.04
CA VAL A 85 13.83 -0.70 0.84
C VAL A 85 14.06 -0.29 2.30
N GLU A 86 14.73 0.82 2.54
CA GLU A 86 14.94 1.38 3.88
C GLU A 86 13.59 1.69 4.58
N ALA A 87 12.64 2.32 3.87
CA ALA A 87 11.31 2.58 4.40
C ALA A 87 10.54 1.29 4.76
N ALA A 88 10.71 0.22 3.97
CA ALA A 88 10.10 -1.06 4.27
C ALA A 88 10.71 -1.73 5.52
N LEU A 89 12.03 -1.73 5.64
CA LEU A 89 12.73 -2.30 6.79
C LEU A 89 12.54 -1.46 8.07
N GLY A 90 12.46 -0.14 7.94
CA GLY A 90 12.18 0.78 9.04
C GLY A 90 10.80 0.62 9.68
N ALA A 91 9.90 -0.17 9.08
CA ALA A 91 8.62 -0.51 9.70
C ALA A 91 8.70 -1.71 10.68
N LEU A 92 9.78 -2.50 10.65
CA LEU A 92 9.88 -3.72 11.44
C LEU A 92 10.08 -3.48 12.95
N PRO A 93 10.93 -2.52 13.40
CA PRO A 93 11.20 -2.31 14.82
C PRO A 93 9.96 -1.89 15.62
N ASP A 94 9.04 -1.17 15.01
CA ASP A 94 7.84 -0.61 15.66
C ASP A 94 6.61 -1.52 15.52
N ALA A 95 6.74 -2.67 14.85
CA ALA A 95 5.62 -3.58 14.60
C ALA A 95 5.35 -4.50 15.79
N ASP A 96 4.07 -4.74 16.07
CA ASP A 96 3.60 -5.79 17.01
C ASP A 96 3.35 -7.12 16.29
N LEU A 97 3.16 -7.06 14.96
CA LEU A 97 2.89 -8.19 14.10
C LEU A 97 3.40 -7.92 12.69
N ILE A 98 3.87 -8.94 11.99
CA ILE A 98 4.27 -8.86 10.59
C ILE A 98 3.34 -9.72 9.74
N LEU A 99 2.78 -9.15 8.65
CA LEU A 99 2.17 -9.90 7.57
C LEU A 99 3.18 -10.05 6.44
N PHE A 100 3.69 -11.26 6.23
CA PHE A 100 4.52 -11.54 5.06
C PHE A 100 3.61 -11.97 3.91
N VAL A 101 3.35 -11.06 2.98
CA VAL A 101 2.43 -11.26 1.85
C VAL A 101 3.18 -11.80 0.65
N CYS A 102 2.75 -12.97 0.16
CA CYS A 102 3.31 -13.68 -0.98
C CYS A 102 2.27 -13.92 -2.08
N ASP A 103 2.70 -14.02 -3.32
CA ASP A 103 1.87 -14.41 -4.47
C ASP A 103 1.93 -15.93 -4.64
N VAL A 104 0.95 -16.65 -4.07
CA VAL A 104 0.93 -18.14 -4.07
C VAL A 104 0.67 -18.75 -5.45
N SER A 105 0.24 -17.95 -6.44
CA SER A 105 0.06 -18.44 -7.81
C SER A 105 1.35 -18.95 -8.46
N ARG A 106 2.50 -18.65 -7.86
CA ARG A 106 3.85 -19.06 -8.27
C ARG A 106 4.62 -19.61 -7.07
N PRO A 107 5.61 -20.49 -7.29
CA PRO A 107 6.50 -20.89 -6.21
C PRO A 107 7.35 -19.70 -5.72
N PRO A 108 7.95 -19.81 -4.51
CA PRO A 108 8.82 -18.76 -3.97
C PRO A 108 9.94 -18.38 -4.94
N SER A 109 10.06 -17.09 -5.23
CA SER A 109 11.15 -16.52 -6.02
C SER A 109 12.37 -16.19 -5.16
N ASP A 110 13.50 -15.82 -5.79
CA ASP A 110 14.68 -15.39 -5.05
C ASP A 110 14.44 -14.10 -4.24
N GLU A 111 13.52 -13.23 -4.69
CA GLU A 111 13.08 -12.07 -3.89
C GLU A 111 12.33 -12.53 -2.63
N ASP A 112 11.45 -13.52 -2.72
CA ASP A 112 10.73 -14.06 -1.57
C ASP A 112 11.72 -14.70 -0.56
N LYS A 113 12.72 -15.44 -1.05
CA LYS A 113 13.79 -16.03 -0.21
C LYS A 113 14.59 -14.94 0.51
N HIS A 114 15.00 -13.91 -0.22
CA HIS A 114 15.74 -12.78 0.37
C HIS A 114 14.93 -12.08 1.48
N ILE A 115 13.63 -11.84 1.25
CA ILE A 115 12.75 -11.25 2.28
C ILE A 115 12.63 -12.18 3.49
N ALA A 116 12.46 -13.48 3.27
CA ALA A 116 12.37 -14.45 4.36
C ALA A 116 13.67 -14.50 5.21
N GLU A 117 14.83 -14.41 4.56
CA GLU A 117 16.12 -14.30 5.25
C GLU A 117 16.23 -13.02 6.09
N LEU A 118 15.77 -11.88 5.56
CA LEU A 118 15.72 -10.62 6.31
C LEU A 118 14.79 -10.74 7.51
N LEU A 119 13.58 -11.27 7.31
CA LEU A 119 12.62 -11.46 8.41
C LEU A 119 13.15 -12.44 9.47
N SER A 120 13.86 -13.49 9.08
CA SER A 120 14.49 -14.43 10.02
C SER A 120 15.53 -13.76 10.93
N LYS A 121 16.21 -12.72 10.45
CA LYS A 121 17.24 -11.98 11.19
C LYS A 121 16.68 -10.83 12.02
N GLU A 122 15.74 -10.08 11.43
CA GLU A 122 15.28 -8.80 11.98
C GLU A 122 13.96 -8.89 12.76
N ALA A 123 13.07 -9.84 12.43
CA ALA A 123 11.77 -9.94 13.08
C ALA A 123 11.92 -10.37 14.56
N ARG A 124 11.25 -9.63 15.44
CA ARG A 124 11.18 -9.93 16.88
C ARG A 124 9.74 -10.18 17.36
N VAL A 125 8.80 -10.14 16.44
CA VAL A 125 7.36 -10.27 16.66
C VAL A 125 6.80 -11.40 15.80
N PRO A 126 5.58 -11.91 16.10
CA PRO A 126 4.98 -12.96 15.29
C PRO A 126 4.88 -12.59 13.81
N ILE A 127 5.00 -13.60 12.94
CA ILE A 127 4.83 -13.46 11.49
C ILE A 127 3.63 -14.29 11.08
N ILE A 128 2.65 -13.68 10.41
CA ILE A 128 1.59 -14.39 9.68
C ILE A 128 1.98 -14.45 8.21
N LEU A 129 2.05 -15.65 7.66
CA LEU A 129 2.32 -15.87 6.24
C LEU A 129 1.00 -15.73 5.45
N VAL A 130 0.89 -14.70 4.62
CA VAL A 130 -0.30 -14.42 3.80
C VAL A 130 -0.06 -14.86 2.36
N LEU A 131 -0.67 -15.98 1.96
CA LEU A 131 -0.59 -16.56 0.63
C LEU A 131 -1.70 -15.97 -0.25
N ASN A 132 -1.45 -14.77 -0.81
CA ASN A 132 -2.43 -14.03 -1.59
C ASN A 132 -2.52 -14.51 -3.05
N LYS A 133 -3.58 -14.09 -3.75
CA LYS A 133 -3.93 -14.46 -5.13
C LYS A 133 -4.24 -15.95 -5.30
N MET A 134 -4.87 -16.56 -4.30
CA MET A 134 -5.29 -17.94 -4.32
C MET A 134 -6.21 -18.29 -5.52
N ASP A 135 -6.92 -17.30 -6.06
CA ASP A 135 -7.77 -17.43 -7.25
C ASP A 135 -7.00 -17.73 -8.55
N ARG A 136 -5.69 -17.49 -8.55
CA ARG A 136 -4.79 -17.76 -9.68
C ARG A 136 -3.94 -19.03 -9.50
N LEU A 137 -4.11 -19.71 -8.38
CA LEU A 137 -3.37 -20.92 -8.04
C LEU A 137 -4.06 -22.14 -8.66
N PRO A 138 -3.40 -22.87 -9.57
CA PRO A 138 -3.95 -24.11 -10.12
C PRO A 138 -4.16 -25.16 -9.01
N PRO A 139 -5.24 -25.97 -9.06
CA PRO A 139 -5.56 -26.95 -8.02
C PRO A 139 -4.44 -27.95 -7.72
N ASP A 140 -3.72 -28.40 -8.75
CA ASP A 140 -2.57 -29.32 -8.65
C ASP A 140 -1.33 -28.67 -8.00
N LYS A 141 -1.29 -27.35 -7.92
CA LYS A 141 -0.19 -26.56 -7.33
C LYS A 141 -0.47 -26.10 -5.90
N VAL A 142 -1.68 -26.32 -5.39
CA VAL A 142 -2.03 -25.87 -4.01
C VAL A 142 -1.04 -26.41 -2.99
N LYS A 143 -0.92 -27.74 -2.91
CA LYS A 143 -0.02 -28.38 -1.93
C LYS A 143 1.45 -27.99 -2.13
N PRO A 144 2.05 -28.18 -3.33
CA PRO A 144 3.49 -27.91 -3.50
C PRO A 144 3.85 -26.44 -3.28
N HIS A 145 3.02 -25.45 -3.69
CA HIS A 145 3.34 -24.04 -3.44
C HIS A 145 3.18 -23.69 -1.96
N THR A 146 2.13 -24.15 -1.30
CA THR A 146 1.92 -23.89 0.14
C THR A 146 3.06 -24.45 0.97
N GLU A 147 3.46 -25.70 0.75
CA GLU A 147 4.58 -26.33 1.45
C GLU A 147 5.90 -25.59 1.20
N ALA A 148 6.16 -25.13 -0.03
CA ALA A 148 7.36 -24.37 -0.35
C ALA A 148 7.42 -23.03 0.41
N TYR A 149 6.30 -22.33 0.57
CA TYR A 149 6.25 -21.10 1.36
C TYR A 149 6.36 -21.37 2.87
N TRP A 150 5.80 -22.45 3.39
CA TRP A 150 5.97 -22.86 4.80
C TRP A 150 7.43 -23.16 5.14
N GLN A 151 8.12 -23.87 4.24
CA GLN A 151 9.55 -24.17 4.40
C GLN A 151 10.40 -22.89 4.34
N LEU A 152 9.96 -21.90 3.57
CA LEU A 152 10.66 -20.62 3.45
C LEU A 152 10.62 -19.80 4.74
N VAL A 153 9.52 -19.88 5.51
CA VAL A 153 9.32 -19.15 6.76
C VAL A 153 8.88 -20.13 7.87
N PRO A 154 9.76 -21.05 8.29
CA PRO A 154 9.39 -22.09 9.26
C PRO A 154 8.97 -21.54 10.62
N GLN A 155 9.37 -20.30 10.95
CA GLN A 155 9.03 -19.59 12.19
C GLN A 155 7.69 -18.83 12.11
N HIS A 156 6.88 -18.98 11.05
CA HIS A 156 5.58 -18.30 11.00
C HIS A 156 4.66 -18.80 12.14
N ALA A 157 3.96 -17.86 12.77
CA ALA A 157 3.06 -18.16 13.88
C ALA A 157 1.70 -18.72 13.38
N ASP A 158 1.22 -18.16 12.25
CA ASP A 158 -0.01 -18.55 11.57
C ASP A 158 0.13 -18.33 10.05
N TRP A 159 -0.82 -18.81 9.27
CA TRP A 159 -0.86 -18.57 7.82
C TRP A 159 -2.29 -18.54 7.29
N MET A 160 -2.51 -17.86 6.16
CA MET A 160 -3.80 -17.79 5.49
C MET A 160 -3.67 -17.64 3.98
N MET A 161 -4.46 -18.38 3.21
CA MET A 161 -4.66 -18.12 1.78
C MET A 161 -5.73 -17.08 1.59
N THR A 162 -5.45 -16.05 0.76
CA THR A 162 -6.37 -14.94 0.53
C THR A 162 -6.55 -14.62 -0.95
N ASN A 163 -7.67 -13.95 -1.26
CA ASN A 163 -7.84 -13.17 -2.46
C ASN A 163 -8.22 -11.75 -2.04
N ALA A 164 -7.22 -10.87 -1.93
CA ALA A 164 -7.41 -9.50 -1.47
C ALA A 164 -8.36 -8.67 -2.36
N VAL A 165 -8.45 -8.98 -3.67
CA VAL A 165 -9.34 -8.28 -4.61
C VAL A 165 -10.81 -8.61 -4.35
N LYS A 166 -11.12 -9.88 -4.04
CA LYS A 166 -12.49 -10.35 -3.78
C LYS A 166 -12.83 -10.46 -2.30
N GLY A 167 -11.88 -10.18 -1.40
CA GLY A 167 -12.06 -10.29 0.04
C GLY A 167 -12.11 -11.73 0.57
N HIS A 168 -11.85 -12.76 -0.25
CA HIS A 168 -11.93 -14.13 0.21
C HIS A 168 -10.90 -14.41 1.32
N ASN A 169 -11.35 -14.96 2.44
CA ASN A 169 -10.61 -15.23 3.66
C ASN A 169 -9.95 -14.00 4.32
N CYS A 170 -10.29 -12.77 3.91
CA CYS A 170 -9.78 -11.58 4.56
C CYS A 170 -10.36 -11.40 5.97
N ASP A 171 -11.62 -11.77 6.19
CA ASP A 171 -12.26 -11.85 7.51
C ASP A 171 -11.51 -12.80 8.46
N LYS A 172 -11.20 -14.01 8.00
CA LYS A 172 -10.41 -15.00 8.78
C LYS A 172 -8.99 -14.53 9.05
N LEU A 173 -8.37 -13.84 8.08
CA LEU A 173 -7.05 -13.23 8.30
C LEU A 173 -7.14 -12.11 9.34
N LEU A 174 -8.22 -11.32 9.35
CA LEU A 174 -8.46 -10.31 10.37
C LEU A 174 -8.56 -10.93 11.77
N ASP A 175 -9.28 -12.05 11.92
CA ASP A 175 -9.36 -12.81 13.18
C ASP A 175 -7.98 -13.30 13.66
N LEU A 176 -7.14 -13.79 12.75
CA LEU A 176 -5.77 -14.19 13.06
C LEU A 176 -4.93 -12.98 13.52
N ILE A 177 -5.07 -11.84 12.86
CA ILE A 177 -4.38 -10.60 13.26
C ILE A 177 -4.79 -10.22 14.69
N LEU A 178 -6.10 -10.16 14.97
CA LEU A 178 -6.62 -9.82 16.30
C LEU A 178 -6.11 -10.75 17.41
N LYS A 179 -5.98 -12.03 17.13
CA LYS A 179 -5.44 -13.02 18.06
C LYS A 179 -4.01 -12.69 18.51
N HIS A 180 -3.19 -12.11 17.63
CA HIS A 180 -1.78 -11.81 17.88
C HIS A 180 -1.54 -10.38 18.36
N LEU A 181 -2.55 -9.48 18.30
CA LEU A 181 -2.37 -8.11 18.78
C LEU A 181 -2.32 -8.01 20.31
N PRO A 182 -1.47 -7.14 20.86
CA PRO A 182 -1.40 -6.87 22.28
C PRO A 182 -2.66 -6.15 22.81
N VAL A 183 -2.86 -6.20 24.11
CA VAL A 183 -3.84 -5.38 24.82
C VAL A 183 -3.27 -3.99 24.98
N ASN A 184 -3.84 -3.03 24.25
CA ASN A 184 -3.45 -1.62 24.26
C ASN A 184 -4.67 -0.74 24.04
N PRO A 185 -4.68 0.51 24.52
CA PRO A 185 -5.66 1.51 24.11
C PRO A 185 -5.49 1.88 22.64
N PRO A 186 -6.51 2.49 21.98
CA PRO A 186 -6.39 2.97 20.60
C PRO A 186 -5.30 4.03 20.49
N PHE A 187 -4.54 4.00 19.40
CA PHE A 187 -3.46 4.96 19.09
C PHE A 187 -3.97 6.20 18.35
N PHE A 188 -5.07 6.06 17.62
CA PHE A 188 -5.63 7.10 16.75
C PHE A 188 -7.13 7.30 17.03
N PRO A 189 -7.68 8.50 16.75
CA PRO A 189 -9.12 8.74 16.81
C PRO A 189 -9.90 7.76 15.90
N PRO A 190 -11.12 7.37 16.28
CA PRO A 190 -11.87 6.34 15.55
C PRO A 190 -12.27 6.75 14.12
N GLU A 191 -12.33 8.05 13.83
CA GLU A 191 -12.62 8.58 12.48
C GLU A 191 -11.39 8.60 11.56
N GLN A 192 -10.19 8.47 12.11
CA GLN A 192 -8.96 8.51 11.34
C GLN A 192 -8.71 7.17 10.63
N VAL A 193 -8.52 7.21 9.32
CA VAL A 193 -8.27 6.02 8.48
C VAL A 193 -6.85 5.96 7.92
N THR A 194 -6.10 7.08 7.97
CA THR A 194 -4.72 7.17 7.48
C THR A 194 -4.01 8.38 8.09
N ASP A 195 -2.69 8.36 8.08
CA ASP A 195 -1.82 9.50 8.45
C ASP A 195 -1.46 10.37 7.23
N GLN A 196 -1.86 9.97 6.03
CA GLN A 196 -1.43 10.58 4.80
C GLN A 196 -2.06 11.96 4.58
N PRO A 197 -1.27 13.02 4.32
CA PRO A 197 -1.81 14.31 3.91
C PRO A 197 -2.67 14.21 2.64
N VAL A 198 -3.82 14.87 2.63
CA VAL A 198 -4.80 14.81 1.53
C VAL A 198 -4.18 15.20 0.18
N ARG A 199 -3.35 16.24 0.16
CA ARG A 199 -2.65 16.69 -1.07
C ARG A 199 -1.76 15.60 -1.65
N LEU A 200 -1.05 14.92 -0.79
CA LEU A 200 -0.12 13.88 -1.16
C LEU A 200 -0.86 12.64 -1.70
N PHE A 201 -1.98 12.30 -1.06
CA PHE A 201 -2.84 11.24 -1.57
C PHE A 201 -3.44 11.60 -2.95
N ALA A 202 -3.83 12.87 -3.16
CA ALA A 202 -4.29 13.33 -4.46
C ALA A 202 -3.19 13.21 -5.54
N ALA A 203 -1.94 13.55 -5.23
CA ALA A 203 -0.81 13.33 -6.13
C ALA A 203 -0.64 11.84 -6.48
N GLU A 204 -0.76 10.96 -5.49
CA GLU A 204 -0.69 9.51 -5.69
C GLU A 204 -1.84 8.99 -6.56
N MET A 205 -3.08 9.48 -6.37
CA MET A 205 -4.21 9.10 -7.22
C MET A 205 -3.99 9.52 -8.68
N ILE A 206 -3.46 10.72 -8.91
CA ILE A 206 -3.07 11.16 -10.26
C ILE A 206 -1.98 10.24 -10.81
N ARG A 207 -0.94 9.95 -10.00
CA ARG A 207 0.14 9.04 -10.38
C ARG A 207 -0.37 7.65 -10.77
N GLU A 208 -1.31 7.09 -10.02
CA GLU A 208 -1.94 5.81 -10.37
C GLU A 208 -2.56 5.84 -11.77
N LYS A 209 -3.30 6.90 -12.13
CA LYS A 209 -3.89 7.00 -13.47
C LYS A 209 -2.83 7.09 -14.56
N VAL A 210 -1.71 7.77 -14.31
CA VAL A 210 -0.58 7.76 -15.24
C VAL A 210 -0.02 6.35 -15.40
N LEU A 211 0.19 5.63 -14.28
CA LEU A 211 0.68 4.25 -14.29
C LEU A 211 -0.22 3.32 -15.09
N LEU A 212 -1.55 3.44 -14.93
CA LEU A 212 -2.53 2.60 -15.65
C LEU A 212 -2.58 2.87 -17.15
N HIS A 213 -2.11 4.02 -17.61
CA HIS A 213 -2.11 4.42 -19.03
C HIS A 213 -0.73 4.44 -19.69
N THR A 214 0.30 3.98 -18.99
CA THR A 214 1.68 3.91 -19.52
C THR A 214 2.24 2.50 -19.36
N TYR A 215 3.25 2.16 -20.16
CA TYR A 215 3.80 0.82 -20.25
C TYR A 215 5.32 0.85 -20.30
N GLN A 216 5.93 -0.33 -20.24
CA GLN A 216 7.37 -0.54 -20.30
C GLN A 216 8.11 0.21 -19.18
N GLU A 217 9.10 1.04 -19.51
CA GLU A 217 9.92 1.78 -18.55
C GLU A 217 9.29 3.10 -18.05
N VAL A 218 8.29 3.64 -18.74
CA VAL A 218 7.69 4.95 -18.41
C VAL A 218 7.12 4.99 -16.99
N PRO A 219 6.36 3.97 -16.50
CA PRO A 219 5.77 3.96 -15.16
C PRO A 219 6.78 4.18 -14.03
N TYR A 220 7.99 3.67 -14.17
CA TYR A 220 9.01 3.75 -13.12
C TYR A 220 9.54 5.17 -12.91
N GLY A 221 9.51 6.00 -13.96
CA GLY A 221 10.00 7.38 -13.96
C GLY A 221 8.93 8.45 -13.77
N ILE A 222 7.72 8.08 -13.28
CA ILE A 222 6.64 9.03 -13.03
C ILE A 222 6.71 9.59 -11.61
N GLY A 223 6.82 10.93 -11.49
CA GLY A 223 6.58 11.67 -10.26
C GLY A 223 5.38 12.61 -10.45
N VAL A 224 4.67 12.94 -9.38
CA VAL A 224 3.57 13.92 -9.41
C VAL A 224 3.70 14.86 -8.22
N ALA A 225 3.61 16.16 -8.46
CA ALA A 225 3.56 17.19 -7.43
C ALA A 225 2.27 18.01 -7.57
N ILE A 226 1.66 18.38 -6.45
CA ILE A 226 0.55 19.33 -6.42
C ILE A 226 1.14 20.72 -6.28
N GLU A 227 0.99 21.54 -7.33
CA GLU A 227 1.50 22.92 -7.36
C GLU A 227 0.50 23.91 -6.74
N ARG A 228 -0.80 23.67 -6.95
CA ARG A 228 -1.89 24.54 -6.49
C ARG A 228 -3.01 23.70 -5.88
N TRP A 229 -3.52 24.19 -4.74
CA TRP A 229 -4.64 23.57 -4.02
C TRP A 229 -5.45 24.69 -3.37
N GLU A 230 -6.49 25.16 -4.06
CA GLU A 230 -7.23 26.34 -3.66
C GLU A 230 -8.74 26.12 -3.80
N GLU A 231 -9.49 26.61 -2.83
CA GLU A 231 -10.93 26.65 -2.91
C GLU A 231 -11.39 27.91 -3.66
N ARG A 232 -12.16 27.73 -4.73
CA ARG A 232 -12.75 28.84 -5.48
C ARG A 232 -14.00 29.36 -4.77
N PRO A 233 -14.42 30.63 -5.02
CA PRO A 233 -15.62 31.22 -4.40
C PRO A 233 -16.91 30.42 -4.63
N ASN A 234 -16.97 29.61 -5.70
CA ASN A 234 -18.11 28.75 -6.02
C ASN A 234 -18.05 27.35 -5.34
N GLY A 235 -17.17 27.15 -4.37
CA GLY A 235 -16.99 25.87 -3.65
C GLY A 235 -16.27 24.77 -4.43
N VAL A 236 -15.78 25.04 -5.65
CA VAL A 236 -14.99 24.08 -6.43
C VAL A 236 -13.54 24.11 -5.95
N LEU A 237 -12.97 22.94 -5.64
CA LEU A 237 -11.55 22.80 -5.35
C LEU A 237 -10.73 22.82 -6.65
N ALA A 238 -9.87 23.81 -6.81
CA ALA A 238 -8.95 23.90 -7.94
C ALA A 238 -7.60 23.25 -7.57
N ILE A 239 -7.24 22.23 -8.33
CA ILE A 239 -5.98 21.49 -8.19
C ILE A 239 -5.20 21.63 -9.49
N THR A 240 -3.94 22.11 -9.39
CA THR A 240 -2.97 22.05 -10.49
C THR A 240 -1.86 21.10 -10.10
N ALA A 241 -1.58 20.10 -10.93
CA ALA A 241 -0.54 19.13 -10.68
C ALA A 241 0.43 19.01 -11.86
N THR A 242 1.71 18.82 -11.53
CA THR A 242 2.76 18.54 -12.51
C THR A 242 3.16 17.08 -12.47
N ILE A 243 3.06 16.42 -13.60
CA ILE A 243 3.56 15.05 -13.84
C ILE A 243 4.99 15.19 -14.34
N TYR A 244 5.94 14.65 -13.57
CA TYR A 244 7.36 14.63 -13.96
C TYR A 244 7.71 13.31 -14.62
N VAL A 245 8.48 13.39 -15.69
CA VAL A 245 9.03 12.27 -16.44
C VAL A 245 10.52 12.47 -16.66
N GLU A 246 11.27 11.40 -16.96
CA GLU A 246 12.74 11.51 -17.09
C GLU A 246 13.25 11.90 -18.48
N ARG A 247 12.41 11.79 -19.53
CA ARG A 247 12.83 12.02 -20.94
C ARG A 247 11.73 12.68 -21.75
N GLU A 248 12.07 13.41 -22.80
CA GLU A 248 11.10 14.00 -23.74
C GLU A 248 10.22 12.94 -24.43
N SER A 249 10.80 11.76 -24.77
CA SER A 249 10.02 10.64 -25.30
C SER A 249 8.92 10.17 -24.36
N HIS A 250 9.21 10.12 -23.03
CA HIS A 250 8.23 9.76 -22.02
C HIS A 250 7.11 10.82 -21.88
N LYS A 251 7.48 12.12 -22.01
CA LYS A 251 6.50 13.22 -22.02
C LYS A 251 5.51 13.06 -23.18
N GLY A 252 6.00 12.78 -24.39
CA GLY A 252 5.14 12.50 -25.54
C GLY A 252 4.21 11.31 -25.30
N ILE A 253 4.69 10.24 -24.65
CA ILE A 253 3.90 9.06 -24.31
C ILE A 253 2.80 9.42 -23.30
N VAL A 254 3.07 10.20 -22.25
CA VAL A 254 2.10 10.59 -21.24
C VAL A 254 1.04 11.53 -21.81
N ILE A 255 1.42 12.48 -22.66
CA ILE A 255 0.50 13.41 -23.34
C ILE A 255 -0.38 12.66 -24.33
N GLY A 256 0.23 11.79 -25.13
CA GLY A 256 -0.43 11.04 -26.21
C GLY A 256 -0.80 11.91 -27.41
N GLU A 257 -1.28 11.28 -28.46
CA GLU A 257 -1.67 11.97 -29.71
C GLU A 257 -2.75 13.02 -29.45
N GLY A 258 -2.46 14.28 -29.80
CA GLY A 258 -3.36 15.41 -29.57
C GLY A 258 -3.78 15.62 -28.11
N GLY A 259 -2.99 15.16 -27.13
CA GLY A 259 -3.32 15.29 -25.71
C GLY A 259 -4.40 14.31 -25.19
N LYS A 260 -4.85 13.38 -25.99
CA LYS A 260 -5.97 12.46 -25.66
C LYS A 260 -5.69 11.61 -24.42
N ARG A 261 -4.45 11.13 -24.24
CA ARG A 261 -4.10 10.29 -23.08
C ARG A 261 -4.08 11.13 -21.80
N LEU A 262 -3.45 12.28 -21.81
CA LEU A 262 -3.41 13.18 -20.66
C LEU A 262 -4.83 13.63 -20.25
N LYS A 263 -5.69 13.93 -21.22
CA LYS A 263 -7.11 14.25 -20.96
C LYS A 263 -7.83 13.09 -20.27
N LYS A 264 -7.64 11.85 -20.72
CA LYS A 264 -8.22 10.64 -20.10
C LYS A 264 -7.70 10.41 -18.69
N ILE A 265 -6.39 10.57 -18.46
CA ILE A 265 -5.76 10.51 -17.14
C ILE A 265 -6.41 11.54 -16.21
N GLY A 266 -6.49 12.80 -16.64
CA GLY A 266 -7.08 13.89 -15.87
C GLY A 266 -8.56 13.66 -15.54
N GLN A 267 -9.34 13.17 -16.49
CA GLN A 267 -10.75 12.83 -16.27
C GLN A 267 -10.91 11.76 -15.18
N GLN A 268 -10.20 10.63 -15.30
CA GLN A 268 -10.29 9.52 -14.34
C GLN A 268 -9.76 9.91 -12.96
N ALA A 269 -8.67 10.68 -12.89
CA ALA A 269 -8.15 11.18 -11.63
C ALA A 269 -9.14 12.13 -10.94
N ARG A 270 -9.75 13.04 -11.70
CA ARG A 270 -10.76 13.97 -11.19
C ARG A 270 -11.98 13.23 -10.64
N GLU A 271 -12.56 12.33 -11.41
CA GLU A 271 -13.74 11.55 -11.02
C GLU A 271 -13.51 10.80 -9.70
N GLU A 272 -12.37 10.16 -9.56
CA GLU A 272 -12.03 9.42 -8.33
C GLU A 272 -11.73 10.35 -7.14
N LEU A 273 -11.04 11.47 -7.37
CA LEU A 273 -10.80 12.49 -6.35
C LEU A 273 -12.11 13.15 -5.88
N GLU A 274 -13.06 13.42 -6.77
CA GLU A 274 -14.39 13.95 -6.43
C GLU A 274 -15.16 12.99 -5.52
N LEU A 275 -15.12 11.68 -5.82
CA LEU A 275 -15.72 10.64 -4.97
C LEU A 275 -15.02 10.56 -3.60
N TRP A 276 -13.70 10.60 -3.59
CA TRP A 276 -12.91 10.44 -2.36
C TRP A 276 -13.04 11.64 -1.41
N LEU A 277 -13.05 12.87 -1.97
CA LEU A 277 -13.14 14.14 -1.23
C LEU A 277 -14.61 14.58 -1.01
N ASN A 278 -15.57 13.92 -1.65
CA ASN A 278 -17.00 14.29 -1.64
C ASN A 278 -17.24 15.76 -2.01
N ARG A 279 -16.54 16.26 -3.05
CA ARG A 279 -16.65 17.63 -3.53
C ARG A 279 -16.27 17.78 -5.00
N ARG A 280 -16.74 18.83 -5.65
CA ARG A 280 -16.39 19.13 -7.05
C ARG A 280 -14.94 19.60 -7.17
N ILE A 281 -14.26 19.12 -8.23
CA ILE A 281 -12.83 19.40 -8.48
C ILE A 281 -12.63 19.94 -9.90
N TYR A 282 -11.87 21.01 -10.01
CA TYR A 282 -11.23 21.43 -11.25
C TYR A 282 -9.78 20.96 -11.22
N LEU A 283 -9.44 20.01 -12.11
CA LEU A 283 -8.11 19.42 -12.18
C LEU A 283 -7.38 19.88 -13.44
N GLU A 284 -6.22 20.49 -13.28
CA GLU A 284 -5.30 20.87 -14.35
C GLU A 284 -4.00 20.06 -14.24
N LEU A 285 -3.56 19.47 -15.35
CA LEU A 285 -2.37 18.62 -15.40
C LEU A 285 -1.33 19.17 -16.37
N TRP A 286 -0.10 19.27 -15.91
CA TRP A 286 1.08 19.59 -16.70
C TRP A 286 2.05 18.42 -16.76
N VAL A 287 2.83 18.30 -17.85
CA VAL A 287 3.89 17.30 -17.96
C VAL A 287 5.22 18.00 -18.19
N LYS A 288 6.17 17.77 -17.28
CA LYS A 288 7.53 18.35 -17.34
C LYS A 288 8.58 17.25 -17.35
N VAL A 289 9.68 17.49 -18.06
CA VAL A 289 10.85 16.62 -18.03
C VAL A 289 11.76 17.04 -16.89
N ARG A 290 12.22 16.08 -16.10
CA ARG A 290 13.30 16.23 -15.12
C ARG A 290 14.18 14.98 -15.16
N GLU A 291 15.32 15.16 -15.80
CA GLU A 291 16.25 14.06 -16.03
C GLU A 291 16.76 13.46 -14.72
N ARG A 292 16.84 12.13 -14.65
CA ARG A 292 17.40 11.38 -13.51
C ARG A 292 16.86 11.77 -12.15
N TRP A 293 15.60 12.23 -12.07
CA TRP A 293 15.04 12.69 -10.80
C TRP A 293 15.02 11.59 -9.73
N ARG A 294 14.97 10.31 -10.12
CA ARG A 294 15.03 9.18 -9.19
C ARG A 294 16.37 9.01 -8.48
N ASP A 295 17.42 9.70 -8.94
CA ASP A 295 18.73 9.76 -8.30
C ASP A 295 18.93 11.05 -7.50
N GLN A 296 17.88 11.87 -7.36
CA GLN A 296 17.89 13.18 -6.68
C GLN A 296 17.02 13.14 -5.40
N PRO A 297 17.56 12.74 -4.23
CA PRO A 297 16.78 12.61 -2.99
C PRO A 297 16.02 13.87 -2.59
N ALA A 298 16.63 15.05 -2.75
CA ALA A 298 15.99 16.33 -2.44
C ALA A 298 14.73 16.59 -3.30
N PHE A 299 14.74 16.18 -4.55
CA PHE A 299 13.56 16.30 -5.39
C PHE A 299 12.46 15.29 -5.01
N PHE A 300 12.85 14.09 -4.64
CA PHE A 300 11.89 13.12 -4.14
C PHE A 300 11.19 13.64 -2.88
N GLN A 301 11.92 14.20 -1.93
CA GLN A 301 11.34 14.86 -0.75
C GLN A 301 10.40 16.02 -1.12
N GLN A 302 10.74 16.79 -2.16
CA GLN A 302 9.86 17.86 -2.67
C GLN A 302 8.55 17.31 -3.27
N LEU A 303 8.55 16.10 -3.87
CA LEU A 303 7.32 15.45 -4.35
C LEU A 303 6.44 14.96 -3.20
N GLU A 304 6.98 14.85 -1.99
CA GLU A 304 6.31 14.36 -0.79
C GLU A 304 5.79 15.48 0.13
N SER A 305 6.13 16.71 -0.14
CA SER A 305 5.67 17.90 0.58
C SER A 305 4.40 18.51 -0.08
#